data_13d62aafe92e7d21a88087e8d9961b95
#
_entry.id   13d62aafe92e7d21a88087e8d9961b95
#
_cell.length_a   1.000
_cell.length_b   1.000
_cell.length_c   1.000
_cell.angle_alpha   90.00
_cell.angle_beta   90.00
_cell.angle_gamma   90.00
#
_symmetry.space_group_name_H-M   'P 1'
#
loop_
_entity.id
_entity.type
_entity.pdbx_description
1 polymer ?
#
loop_
_entity_poly.entity_id
_entity_poly.type
_entity_poly.pdbx_seq_one_letter_code
_entity_poly.pdbx_strand_id
1 'polypeptide(L)'
;MGERANLATLTNESTRRQAILGVVGTFAGLAVGSTRAWGTPEDGISHTAESIHQEPVFTASPKRVYEALTDAKQFTRVIQLSGALQQMHLPDQPAVISSEEGGTFALYGGFITGRHIELVPNVRVVQAWRAGDWPVGVYSIAKFELVEQGSGCKIAFDHTGFPKGDARELASGWKAHYWEPLVKVLA
;
A
#
# COMPACT_ATOMS: atom_id res chain seq x y z
N MET A 1 -12.08 -11.22 -70.71
CA MET A 1 -13.36 -11.56 -70.10
C MET A 1 -13.08 -11.58 -68.63
N GLY A 2 -13.36 -10.59 -68.02
CA GLY A 2 -14.46 -9.99 -67.29
C GLY A 2 -14.15 -10.22 -65.83
N GLU A 3 -14.29 -9.47 -64.85
CA GLU A 3 -15.05 -8.26 -64.62
C GLU A 3 -14.58 -7.61 -63.33
N ARG A 4 -14.58 -6.33 -63.26
CA ARG A 4 -14.25 -5.49 -62.08
C ARG A 4 -15.37 -5.57 -61.07
N ALA A 5 -15.07 -5.72 -59.79
CA ALA A 5 -15.99 -5.32 -58.75
C ALA A 5 -15.27 -4.38 -57.78
N ASN A 6 -15.73 -3.18 -57.81
CA ASN A 6 -15.46 -2.06 -56.92
C ASN A 6 -16.02 -2.33 -55.54
N LEU A 7 -15.28 -2.10 -54.48
CA LEU A 7 -15.84 -2.07 -53.14
C LEU A 7 -15.48 -0.74 -52.48
N ALA A 8 -16.55 0.01 -52.26
CA ALA A 8 -16.53 1.34 -51.70
C ALA A 8 -16.12 1.39 -50.24
N THR A 9 -15.30 2.36 -49.95
CA THR A 9 -14.92 2.88 -48.64
C THR A 9 -16.15 3.48 -47.97
N LEU A 10 -16.52 2.98 -46.80
CA LEU A 10 -17.46 3.70 -45.90
C LEU A 10 -16.72 4.15 -44.67
N THR A 11 -16.34 5.41 -44.71
CA THR A 11 -15.96 6.21 -43.55
C THR A 11 -17.21 6.57 -42.77
N ASN A 12 -17.32 6.15 -41.53
CA ASN A 12 -18.38 6.59 -40.64
C ASN A 12 -17.79 7.42 -39.49
N GLU A 13 -17.66 8.74 -39.72
CA GLU A 13 -17.37 9.67 -38.67
C GLU A 13 -18.68 10.07 -37.97
N SER A 14 -18.87 9.58 -36.75
CA SER A 14 -19.99 10.02 -35.90
C SER A 14 -19.51 11.08 -34.92
N THR A 15 -19.62 12.32 -35.33
CA THR A 15 -19.44 13.49 -34.46
C THR A 15 -20.69 13.66 -33.57
N ARG A 16 -20.59 13.31 -32.31
CA ARG A 16 -21.64 13.64 -31.32
C ARG A 16 -21.25 14.91 -30.56
N ARG A 17 -21.68 16.04 -31.11
CA ARG A 17 -21.86 17.29 -30.36
C ARG A 17 -23.24 17.24 -29.72
N GLN A 18 -23.34 17.02 -28.42
CA GLN A 18 -24.56 17.28 -27.69
C GLN A 18 -24.46 18.65 -27.01
N ALA A 19 -25.32 19.55 -27.44
CA ALA A 19 -25.54 20.83 -26.80
C ALA A 19 -26.33 20.59 -25.50
N ILE A 20 -25.79 21.07 -24.38
CA ILE A 20 -26.51 21.11 -23.10
C ILE A 20 -27.17 22.49 -23.03
N LEU A 21 -28.49 22.50 -23.17
CA LEU A 21 -29.34 23.67 -22.87
C LEU A 21 -29.51 23.77 -21.35
N GLY A 22 -29.20 24.95 -20.82
CA GLY A 22 -29.27 25.24 -19.39
C GLY A 22 -30.72 25.28 -18.88
N VAL A 23 -30.91 24.73 -17.70
CA VAL A 23 -32.03 25.00 -16.81
C VAL A 23 -31.49 25.70 -15.59
N VAL A 24 -31.77 27.00 -15.47
CA VAL A 24 -31.54 27.76 -14.24
C VAL A 24 -32.67 27.46 -13.29
N GLY A 25 -32.41 26.59 -12.33
CA GLY A 25 -33.29 26.30 -11.18
C GLY A 25 -32.66 26.89 -9.92
N THR A 26 -33.16 28.02 -9.49
CA THR A 26 -32.88 28.59 -8.16
C THR A 26 -33.48 27.71 -7.06
N PHE A 27 -32.67 26.87 -6.43
CA PHE A 27 -33.01 26.25 -5.14
C PHE A 27 -32.24 26.94 -4.03
N ALA A 28 -32.93 27.80 -3.29
CA ALA A 28 -32.53 28.18 -1.95
C ALA A 28 -32.76 26.97 -1.06
N GLY A 29 -31.75 26.22 -0.75
CA GLY A 29 -31.77 25.05 0.13
C GLY A 29 -30.70 25.20 1.19
N LEU A 30 -31.13 25.25 2.44
CA LEU A 30 -30.37 25.26 3.68
C LEU A 30 -29.14 24.34 3.63
N ALA A 31 -27.95 24.95 3.69
CA ALA A 31 -26.72 24.26 3.94
C ALA A 31 -26.71 23.77 5.39
N VAL A 32 -27.21 22.57 5.63
CA VAL A 32 -26.90 21.83 6.85
C VAL A 32 -25.46 21.35 6.66
N GLY A 33 -24.53 22.09 7.20
CA GLY A 33 -23.13 21.70 7.28
C GLY A 33 -22.98 20.45 8.12
N SER A 34 -23.00 19.29 7.48
CA SER A 34 -22.48 18.08 8.10
C SER A 34 -20.97 18.20 8.16
N THR A 35 -20.46 18.81 9.22
CA THR A 35 -19.07 18.63 9.63
C THR A 35 -18.91 17.15 9.95
N ARG A 36 -18.47 16.35 8.99
CA ARG A 36 -17.92 15.03 9.30
C ARG A 36 -16.73 15.27 10.21
N ALA A 37 -16.93 15.14 11.50
CA ALA A 37 -15.85 15.00 12.43
C ALA A 37 -15.09 13.73 12.02
N TRP A 38 -13.94 13.89 11.44
CA TRP A 38 -12.97 12.81 11.28
C TRP A 38 -12.51 12.52 12.70
N GLY A 39 -13.12 11.49 13.32
CA GLY A 39 -12.64 10.99 14.60
C GLY A 39 -11.18 10.58 14.40
N THR A 40 -10.31 11.10 15.25
CA THR A 40 -8.94 10.61 15.35
C THR A 40 -9.02 9.15 15.80
N PRO A 41 -8.59 8.18 15.00
CA PRO A 41 -8.60 6.79 15.43
C PRO A 41 -7.59 6.66 16.57
N GLU A 42 -8.03 6.25 17.75
CA GLU A 42 -7.15 6.08 18.92
C GLU A 42 -5.99 5.12 18.66
N ASP A 43 -6.16 4.20 17.70
CA ASP A 43 -5.18 3.16 17.37
C ASP A 43 -4.64 3.27 15.93
N GLY A 44 -4.94 4.33 15.17
CA GLY A 44 -4.64 4.38 13.73
C GLY A 44 -5.43 3.36 12.90
N ILE A 45 -6.54 2.83 13.43
CA ILE A 45 -7.42 1.89 12.76
C ILE A 45 -8.71 2.61 12.38
N SER A 46 -9.11 2.51 11.11
CA SER A 46 -10.39 3.00 10.66
C SER A 46 -11.49 1.98 10.96
N HIS A 47 -12.50 2.40 11.73
CA HIS A 47 -13.65 1.55 12.02
C HIS A 47 -14.71 1.54 10.92
N THR A 48 -14.59 2.40 9.92
CA THR A 48 -15.56 2.53 8.82
C THR A 48 -15.07 1.90 7.51
N ALA A 49 -13.76 1.80 7.29
CA ALA A 49 -13.16 1.36 6.04
C ALA A 49 -12.07 0.28 6.24
N GLU A 50 -11.98 -0.33 7.42
CA GLU A 50 -10.97 -1.36 7.71
C GLU A 50 -9.58 -0.93 7.21
N SER A 51 -9.09 0.20 7.68
CA SER A 51 -7.75 0.72 7.37
C SER A 51 -6.92 0.88 8.62
N ILE A 52 -5.60 0.75 8.48
CA ILE A 52 -4.62 0.99 9.54
C ILE A 52 -3.80 2.21 9.13
N HIS A 53 -3.60 3.13 10.09
CA HIS A 53 -2.64 4.21 9.99
C HIS A 53 -1.70 4.17 11.19
N GLN A 54 -0.38 4.20 10.94
CA GLN A 54 0.64 4.20 11.98
C GLN A 54 1.77 5.16 11.60
N GLU A 55 2.39 5.81 12.59
CA GLU A 55 3.47 6.78 12.38
C GLU A 55 4.73 6.44 13.19
N PRO A 56 5.43 5.32 12.93
CA PRO A 56 6.67 5.01 13.60
C PRO A 56 7.78 6.00 13.25
N VAL A 57 8.59 6.38 14.27
CA VAL A 57 9.70 7.32 14.15
C VAL A 57 11.01 6.59 14.38
N PHE A 58 12.02 6.92 13.55
CA PHE A 58 13.35 6.33 13.59
C PHE A 58 14.41 7.43 13.68
N THR A 59 15.51 7.14 14.34
CA THR A 59 16.67 8.04 14.39
C THR A 59 17.51 8.01 13.11
N ALA A 60 17.30 7.00 12.27
CA ALA A 60 17.96 6.84 10.99
C ALA A 60 17.35 7.72 9.89
N SER A 61 18.16 8.13 8.92
CA SER A 61 17.69 8.93 7.77
C SER A 61 16.68 8.20 6.90
N PRO A 62 15.84 8.91 6.11
CA PRO A 62 14.93 8.30 5.14
C PRO A 62 15.60 7.30 4.21
N LYS A 63 16.84 7.56 3.79
CA LYS A 63 17.63 6.65 2.97
C LYS A 63 17.86 5.30 3.67
N ARG A 64 18.32 5.30 4.91
CA ARG A 64 18.58 4.06 5.67
C ARG A 64 17.27 3.29 5.93
N VAL A 65 16.19 4.00 6.21
CA VAL A 65 14.86 3.38 6.40
C VAL A 65 14.38 2.75 5.09
N TYR A 66 14.50 3.44 3.97
CA TYR A 66 14.16 2.93 2.64
C TYR A 66 14.94 1.64 2.31
N GLU A 67 16.27 1.68 2.49
CA GLU A 67 17.14 0.53 2.26
C GLU A 67 16.74 -0.66 3.16
N ALA A 68 16.43 -0.41 4.43
CA ALA A 68 15.99 -1.47 5.34
C ALA A 68 14.66 -2.12 4.94
N LEU A 69 13.78 -1.39 4.24
CA LEU A 69 12.50 -1.91 3.75
C LEU A 69 12.62 -2.62 2.39
N THR A 70 13.63 -2.28 1.57
CA THR A 70 13.71 -2.71 0.17
C THR A 70 14.91 -3.61 -0.14
N ASP A 71 15.91 -3.69 0.74
CA ASP A 71 17.05 -4.58 0.59
C ASP A 71 16.82 -5.92 1.31
N ALA A 72 16.96 -7.03 0.58
CA ALA A 72 16.70 -8.36 1.10
C ALA A 72 17.56 -8.74 2.31
N LYS A 73 18.84 -8.32 2.35
CA LYS A 73 19.75 -8.64 3.47
C LYS A 73 19.38 -7.86 4.72
N GLN A 74 19.05 -6.58 4.56
CA GLN A 74 18.63 -5.75 5.68
C GLN A 74 17.29 -6.23 6.23
N PHE A 75 16.32 -6.54 5.37
CA PHE A 75 15.03 -7.04 5.83
C PHE A 75 15.13 -8.43 6.48
N THR A 76 16.04 -9.28 6.02
CA THR A 76 16.33 -10.57 6.70
C THR A 76 16.72 -10.36 8.17
N ARG A 77 17.49 -9.31 8.49
CA ARG A 77 17.81 -8.96 9.89
C ARG A 77 16.57 -8.52 10.67
N VAL A 78 15.66 -7.76 10.03
CA VAL A 78 14.37 -7.39 10.62
C VAL A 78 13.59 -8.64 11.00
N ILE A 79 13.47 -9.60 10.08
CA ILE A 79 12.78 -10.88 10.31
C ILE A 79 13.41 -11.64 11.50
N GLN A 80 14.72 -11.78 11.54
CA GLN A 80 15.45 -12.47 12.61
C GLN A 80 15.23 -11.83 13.98
N LEU A 81 15.16 -10.52 14.05
CA LEU A 81 14.95 -9.77 15.30
C LEU A 81 13.48 -9.69 15.74
N SER A 82 12.54 -10.04 14.87
CA SER A 82 11.10 -9.99 15.16
C SER A 82 10.61 -11.15 16.02
N GLY A 83 11.32 -12.28 16.02
CA GLY A 83 10.86 -13.51 16.65
C GLY A 83 9.67 -14.19 15.95
N ALA A 84 9.16 -13.62 14.84
CA ALA A 84 7.98 -14.12 14.14
C ALA A 84 8.13 -15.57 13.65
N LEU A 85 9.31 -15.93 13.15
CA LEU A 85 9.57 -17.27 12.62
C LEU A 85 9.34 -18.35 13.69
N GLN A 86 9.81 -18.12 14.92
CA GLN A 86 9.63 -19.04 16.05
C GLN A 86 8.19 -19.03 16.56
N GLN A 87 7.58 -17.85 16.70
CA GLN A 87 6.21 -17.72 17.22
C GLN A 87 5.17 -18.35 16.30
N MET A 88 5.35 -18.21 15.00
CA MET A 88 4.41 -18.70 13.98
C MET A 88 4.84 -20.04 13.38
N HIS A 89 5.94 -20.64 13.85
CA HIS A 89 6.50 -21.91 13.32
C HIS A 89 6.75 -21.84 11.80
N LEU A 90 7.25 -20.71 11.33
CA LEU A 90 7.53 -20.46 9.92
C LEU A 90 8.94 -20.95 9.55
N PRO A 91 9.17 -21.29 8.26
CA PRO A 91 10.49 -21.65 7.77
C PRO A 91 11.51 -20.51 7.97
N ASP A 92 12.69 -20.84 8.48
CA ASP A 92 13.80 -19.89 8.60
C ASP A 92 14.48 -19.69 7.23
N GLN A 93 13.85 -18.86 6.41
CA GLN A 93 14.34 -18.50 5.09
C GLN A 93 14.60 -16.97 5.02
N PRO A 94 15.67 -16.56 4.34
CA PRO A 94 15.94 -15.14 4.15
C PRO A 94 14.84 -14.46 3.35
N ALA A 95 14.69 -13.16 3.54
CA ALA A 95 13.83 -12.34 2.68
C ALA A 95 14.28 -12.42 1.23
N VAL A 96 13.32 -12.49 0.34
CA VAL A 96 13.52 -12.32 -1.11
C VAL A 96 12.80 -11.04 -1.49
N ILE A 97 13.51 -10.04 -2.01
CA ILE A 97 12.96 -8.75 -2.38
C ILE A 97 13.59 -8.32 -3.70
N SER A 98 12.76 -8.08 -4.72
CA SER A 98 13.19 -7.42 -5.94
C SER A 98 13.34 -5.92 -5.71
N SER A 99 14.36 -5.30 -6.25
CA SER A 99 14.60 -3.85 -6.17
C SER A 99 13.88 -3.05 -7.26
N GLU A 100 13.01 -3.67 -8.04
CA GLU A 100 12.35 -3.07 -9.18
C GLU A 100 10.85 -2.91 -8.95
N GLU A 101 10.25 -1.86 -9.52
CA GLU A 101 8.79 -1.73 -9.59
C GLU A 101 8.18 -2.89 -10.36
N GLY A 102 7.04 -3.41 -9.88
CA GLY A 102 6.44 -4.64 -10.39
C GLY A 102 7.13 -5.93 -9.92
N GLY A 103 8.32 -5.82 -9.31
CA GLY A 103 9.06 -6.95 -8.77
C GLY A 103 8.41 -7.54 -7.53
N THR A 104 8.63 -8.82 -7.28
CA THR A 104 8.00 -9.56 -6.18
C THR A 104 8.84 -9.53 -4.91
N PHE A 105 8.18 -9.78 -3.79
CA PHE A 105 8.85 -10.07 -2.52
C PHE A 105 8.22 -11.26 -1.80
N ALA A 106 9.02 -11.95 -0.99
CA ALA A 106 8.60 -12.98 -0.07
C ALA A 106 9.36 -12.81 1.25
N LEU A 107 8.61 -12.68 2.34
CA LEU A 107 9.11 -12.39 3.68
C LEU A 107 8.59 -13.44 4.66
N TYR A 108 9.26 -13.60 5.82
CA TYR A 108 8.85 -14.52 6.88
C TYR A 108 8.62 -15.95 6.36
N GLY A 109 9.63 -16.51 5.68
CA GLY A 109 9.54 -17.86 5.14
C GLY A 109 8.48 -18.04 4.05
N GLY A 110 8.05 -16.93 3.39
CA GLY A 110 7.00 -16.93 2.37
C GLY A 110 5.59 -16.73 2.93
N PHE A 111 5.43 -16.52 4.24
CA PHE A 111 4.12 -16.22 4.83
C PHE A 111 3.59 -14.86 4.34
N ILE A 112 4.45 -13.86 4.22
CA ILE A 112 4.10 -12.59 3.60
C ILE A 112 4.66 -12.55 2.18
N THR A 113 3.79 -12.29 1.21
CA THR A 113 4.17 -12.18 -0.20
C THR A 113 3.52 -10.97 -0.86
N GLY A 114 4.10 -10.52 -1.97
CA GLY A 114 3.54 -9.41 -2.72
C GLY A 114 4.41 -8.94 -3.86
N ARG A 115 4.11 -7.73 -4.34
CA ARG A 115 4.94 -7.02 -5.32
C ARG A 115 4.97 -5.53 -5.04
N HIS A 116 6.05 -4.89 -5.45
CA HIS A 116 6.15 -3.43 -5.43
C HIS A 116 5.26 -2.83 -6.51
N ILE A 117 4.38 -1.91 -6.10
CA ILE A 117 3.57 -1.11 -7.04
C ILE A 117 4.34 0.14 -7.41
N GLU A 118 5.02 0.74 -6.43
CA GLU A 118 5.79 1.97 -6.61
C GLU A 118 7.00 1.95 -5.68
N LEU A 119 8.15 2.37 -6.19
CA LEU A 119 9.39 2.55 -5.47
C LEU A 119 9.97 3.93 -5.79
N VAL A 120 9.72 4.93 -4.92
CA VAL A 120 10.36 6.24 -4.99
C VAL A 120 11.50 6.27 -3.98
N PRO A 121 12.77 6.21 -4.42
CA PRO A 121 13.92 6.08 -3.52
C PRO A 121 13.93 7.13 -2.40
N ASN A 122 14.03 6.66 -1.16
CA ASN A 122 14.07 7.45 0.07
C ASN A 122 12.79 8.26 0.38
N VAL A 123 11.73 8.12 -0.41
CA VAL A 123 10.48 8.89 -0.29
C VAL A 123 9.28 7.98 -0.05
N ARG A 124 9.10 6.92 -0.86
CA ARG A 124 7.87 6.12 -0.78
C ARG A 124 8.08 4.69 -1.26
N VAL A 125 7.42 3.76 -0.59
CA VAL A 125 7.25 2.38 -1.02
C VAL A 125 5.75 2.05 -1.01
N VAL A 126 5.22 1.53 -2.11
CA VAL A 126 3.83 1.02 -2.19
C VAL A 126 3.86 -0.44 -2.62
N GLN A 127 3.15 -1.27 -1.89
CA GLN A 127 3.13 -2.72 -2.10
C GLN A 127 1.70 -3.24 -2.25
N ALA A 128 1.47 -4.12 -3.25
CA ALA A 128 0.42 -5.11 -3.16
C ALA A 128 0.92 -6.20 -2.21
N TRP A 129 0.24 -6.38 -1.08
CA TRP A 129 0.69 -7.19 0.05
C TRP A 129 -0.36 -8.24 0.42
N ARG A 130 0.05 -9.43 0.85
CA ARG A 130 -0.86 -10.42 1.37
C ARG A 130 -0.22 -11.30 2.43
N ALA A 131 -1.02 -11.76 3.41
CA ALA A 131 -0.67 -12.83 4.34
C ALA A 131 -1.01 -14.21 3.75
N GLY A 132 -0.26 -15.23 4.16
CA GLY A 132 -0.36 -16.58 3.62
C GLY A 132 -1.67 -17.30 3.96
N ASP A 133 -2.33 -16.90 5.03
CA ASP A 133 -3.63 -17.41 5.50
C ASP A 133 -4.84 -16.75 4.84
N TRP A 134 -4.64 -15.71 4.04
CA TRP A 134 -5.72 -15.08 3.29
C TRP A 134 -6.18 -15.94 2.10
N PRO A 135 -7.44 -15.84 1.68
CA PRO A 135 -7.92 -16.51 0.47
C PRO A 135 -7.06 -16.19 -0.75
N VAL A 136 -6.94 -17.16 -1.66
CA VAL A 136 -6.15 -16.98 -2.89
C VAL A 136 -6.66 -15.79 -3.69
N GLY A 137 -5.73 -14.93 -4.14
CA GLY A 137 -6.05 -13.73 -4.93
C GLY A 137 -6.45 -12.51 -4.11
N VAL A 138 -6.57 -12.61 -2.78
CA VAL A 138 -6.80 -11.46 -1.90
C VAL A 138 -5.48 -10.74 -1.64
N TYR A 139 -5.44 -9.46 -1.94
CA TYR A 139 -4.33 -8.55 -1.70
C TYR A 139 -4.82 -7.26 -1.05
N SER A 140 -3.96 -6.63 -0.31
CA SER A 140 -4.12 -5.30 0.28
C SER A 140 -3.06 -4.35 -0.26
N ILE A 141 -3.19 -3.06 0.09
CA ILE A 141 -2.19 -2.05 -0.22
C ILE A 141 -1.51 -1.58 1.06
N ALA A 142 -0.22 -1.79 1.14
CA ALA A 142 0.64 -1.25 2.19
C ALA A 142 1.47 -0.09 1.60
N LYS A 143 1.29 1.13 2.12
CA LYS A 143 1.97 2.34 1.69
C LYS A 143 2.84 2.88 2.82
N PHE A 144 4.09 3.13 2.52
CA PHE A 144 5.09 3.71 3.41
C PHE A 144 5.55 5.05 2.83
N GLU A 145 5.19 6.16 3.42
CA GLU A 145 5.74 7.48 3.08
C GLU A 145 6.81 7.87 4.09
N LEU A 146 8.01 8.12 3.61
CA LEU A 146 9.18 8.45 4.43
C LEU A 146 9.31 9.96 4.54
N VAL A 147 9.07 10.48 5.73
CA VAL A 147 9.09 11.91 6.02
C VAL A 147 10.30 12.24 6.88
N GLU A 148 11.15 13.13 6.40
CA GLU A 148 12.30 13.62 7.20
C GLU A 148 11.80 14.33 8.47
N GLN A 149 12.37 13.97 9.61
CA GLN A 149 12.00 14.55 10.90
C GLN A 149 13.28 14.80 11.73
N GLY A 150 13.75 16.04 11.70
CA GLY A 150 15.03 16.39 12.30
C GLY A 150 16.20 15.65 11.64
N SER A 151 16.97 14.87 12.41
CA SER A 151 18.02 13.99 11.89
C SER A 151 17.52 12.58 11.53
N GLY A 152 16.24 12.29 11.78
CA GLY A 152 15.65 10.98 11.61
C GLY A 152 14.58 10.93 10.52
N CYS A 153 13.76 9.90 10.59
CA CYS A 153 12.66 9.62 9.66
C CYS A 153 11.40 9.18 10.39
N LYS A 154 10.28 9.74 10.01
CA LYS A 154 8.95 9.23 10.33
C LYS A 154 8.41 8.48 9.11
N ILE A 155 7.82 7.31 9.30
CA ILE A 155 7.00 6.67 8.27
C ILE A 155 5.55 7.04 8.51
N ALA A 156 4.89 7.68 7.52
CA ALA A 156 3.43 7.71 7.48
C ALA A 156 2.98 6.43 6.77
N PHE A 157 2.49 5.48 7.55
CA PHE A 157 2.12 4.15 7.08
C PHE A 157 0.61 4.01 6.98
N ASP A 158 0.13 3.61 5.80
CA ASP A 158 -1.27 3.28 5.57
C ASP A 158 -1.37 1.85 5.02
N HIS A 159 -2.25 1.04 5.62
CA HIS A 159 -2.58 -0.30 5.13
C HIS A 159 -4.09 -0.42 4.91
N THR A 160 -4.50 -0.72 3.68
CA THR A 160 -5.91 -0.70 3.27
C THR A 160 -6.26 -1.91 2.40
N GLY A 161 -7.55 -2.28 2.36
CA GLY A 161 -8.03 -3.34 1.47
C GLY A 161 -7.77 -4.76 1.94
N PHE A 162 -7.38 -4.97 3.20
CA PHE A 162 -7.23 -6.30 3.81
C PHE A 162 -8.61 -6.88 4.19
N PRO A 163 -8.70 -8.20 4.48
CA PRO A 163 -9.94 -8.85 4.90
C PRO A 163 -10.56 -8.17 6.13
N LYS A 164 -11.88 -8.07 6.12
CA LYS A 164 -12.62 -7.43 7.21
C LYS A 164 -12.49 -8.21 8.51
N GLY A 165 -12.17 -7.51 9.58
CA GLY A 165 -11.94 -8.06 10.92
C GLY A 165 -10.47 -8.18 11.31
N ASP A 166 -9.54 -8.10 10.34
CA ASP A 166 -8.11 -8.32 10.57
C ASP A 166 -7.37 -7.08 11.08
N ALA A 167 -8.01 -5.89 11.11
CA ALA A 167 -7.36 -4.62 11.37
C ALA A 167 -6.52 -4.61 12.66
N ARG A 168 -7.08 -5.13 13.77
CA ARG A 168 -6.40 -5.12 15.07
C ARG A 168 -5.18 -6.04 15.09
N GLU A 169 -5.31 -7.23 14.51
CA GLU A 169 -4.22 -8.20 14.44
C GLU A 169 -3.10 -7.70 13.54
N LEU A 170 -3.45 -7.19 12.36
CA LEU A 170 -2.48 -6.59 11.43
C LEU A 170 -1.77 -5.38 12.03
N ALA A 171 -2.48 -4.48 12.74
CA ALA A 171 -1.86 -3.34 13.39
C ALA A 171 -0.85 -3.77 14.46
N SER A 172 -1.16 -4.79 15.25
CA SER A 172 -0.24 -5.39 16.22
C SER A 172 0.94 -6.08 15.54
N GLY A 173 0.69 -6.80 14.44
CA GLY A 173 1.72 -7.46 13.63
C GLY A 173 2.70 -6.46 13.01
N TRP A 174 2.22 -5.35 12.46
CA TRP A 174 3.10 -4.28 11.96
C TRP A 174 4.01 -3.74 13.06
N LYS A 175 3.47 -3.48 14.25
CA LYS A 175 4.28 -3.01 15.38
C LYS A 175 5.33 -4.04 15.78
N ALA A 176 4.93 -5.26 16.07
CA ALA A 176 5.80 -6.27 16.66
C ALA A 176 6.83 -6.83 15.66
N HIS A 177 6.46 -6.94 14.38
CA HIS A 177 7.29 -7.64 13.40
C HIS A 177 7.99 -6.72 12.40
N TYR A 178 7.56 -5.45 12.30
CA TYR A 178 8.22 -4.45 11.44
C TYR A 178 8.84 -3.33 12.26
N TRP A 179 8.04 -2.56 13.02
CA TRP A 179 8.55 -1.32 13.63
C TRP A 179 9.57 -1.57 14.74
N GLU A 180 9.28 -2.44 15.68
CA GLU A 180 10.19 -2.76 16.78
C GLU A 180 11.52 -3.38 16.32
N PRO A 181 11.54 -4.36 15.39
CA PRO A 181 12.79 -4.85 14.81
C PRO A 181 13.52 -3.82 13.97
N LEU A 182 12.82 -2.99 13.18
CA LEU A 182 13.45 -1.91 12.39
C LEU A 182 14.19 -0.92 13.28
N VAL A 183 13.64 -0.55 14.43
CA VAL A 183 14.34 0.31 15.40
C VAL A 183 15.69 -0.29 15.79
N LYS A 184 15.74 -1.61 16.02
CA LYS A 184 16.99 -2.32 16.40
C LYS A 184 18.00 -2.42 15.25
N VAL A 185 17.53 -2.58 14.01
CA VAL A 185 18.39 -2.66 12.81
C VAL A 185 18.97 -1.30 12.45
N LEU A 186 18.22 -0.24 12.74
CA LEU A 186 18.54 1.13 12.35
C LEU A 186 19.28 1.94 13.42
N ALA A 187 19.40 1.41 14.64
CA ALA A 187 20.10 2.02 15.77
C ALA A 187 21.61 2.26 15.52
#